data_99a4dfb5c55e1c755ea78a1944f8bc1a
#
_entry.id   99a4dfb5c55e1c755ea78a1944f8bc1a
#
_cell.length_a   1.000
_cell.length_b   1.000
_cell.length_c   1.000
_cell.angle_alpha   90.00
_cell.angle_beta   90.00
_cell.angle_gamma   90.00
#
_symmetry.space_group_name_H-M   'P 1'
#
loop_
_entity.id
_entity.type
_entity.pdbx_description
1 polymer ?
#
loop_
_entity_poly.entity_id
_entity_poly.type
_entity_poly.pdbx_seq_one_letter_code
_entity_poly.pdbx_strand_id
1 'polypeptide(L)'
;RPNTLLHRQIKSIVEQELRDLTKNINREEFLTKLLERKKKESSNIDIESKISKLEARKDKLYQLTKKVYDDALNEIIDSETSSKMIKEYQEEQKKIVSEIETLKNLKQEEESTIENYKLLKEKVNEFLEFKELNSLIVHSLISRIEVGYRDNPRTIKIYYKFIDDSISN
;
A
#
# COMPACT_ATOMS: atom_id res chain seq x y z
N ARG A 1 -18.02 17.45 33.04
CA ARG A 1 -17.69 16.23 32.26
C ARG A 1 -16.19 16.22 32.02
N PRO A 2 -15.40 15.41 32.73
CA PRO A 2 -13.93 15.49 32.74
C PRO A 2 -13.27 15.14 31.39
N ASN A 3 -13.94 14.37 30.53
CA ASN A 3 -13.37 13.92 29.25
C ASN A 3 -13.25 15.01 28.16
N THR A 4 -14.10 16.02 28.20
CA THR A 4 -14.07 17.12 27.19
C THR A 4 -12.90 18.08 27.38
N LEU A 5 -12.50 18.33 28.62
CA LEU A 5 -11.32 19.15 28.93
C LEU A 5 -10.02 18.45 28.51
N LEU A 6 -9.92 17.17 28.81
CA LEU A 6 -8.77 16.35 28.41
C LEU A 6 -8.63 16.26 26.89
N HIS A 7 -9.73 16.08 26.17
CA HIS A 7 -9.73 16.01 24.71
C HIS A 7 -9.27 17.34 24.07
N ARG A 8 -9.71 18.50 24.59
CA ARG A 8 -9.25 19.81 24.12
C ARG A 8 -7.78 20.03 24.39
N GLN A 9 -7.28 19.62 25.55
CA GLN A 9 -5.86 19.75 25.89
C GLN A 9 -4.98 18.90 24.98
N ILE A 10 -5.35 17.63 24.76
CA ILE A 10 -4.62 16.74 23.86
C ILE A 10 -4.62 17.31 22.45
N LYS A 11 -5.77 17.77 21.93
CA LYS A 11 -5.88 18.39 20.61
C LYS A 11 -4.93 19.58 20.48
N SER A 12 -4.93 20.49 21.46
CA SER A 12 -4.07 21.69 21.45
C SER A 12 -2.57 21.35 21.49
N ILE A 13 -2.18 20.33 22.26
CA ILE A 13 -0.77 19.90 22.34
C ILE A 13 -0.33 19.25 21.02
N VAL A 14 -1.16 18.38 20.44
CA VAL A 14 -0.89 17.75 19.15
C VAL A 14 -0.79 18.80 18.04
N GLU A 15 -1.68 19.78 18.03
CA GLU A 15 -1.62 20.90 17.09
C GLU A 15 -0.33 21.70 17.23
N GLN A 16 0.09 22.00 18.45
CA GLN A 16 1.30 22.76 18.71
C GLN A 16 2.55 21.98 18.29
N GLU A 17 2.67 20.70 18.65
CA GLU A 17 3.81 19.88 18.25
C GLU A 17 3.89 19.66 16.74
N LEU A 18 2.77 19.42 16.07
CA LEU A 18 2.75 19.30 14.60
C LEU A 18 3.17 20.61 13.93
N ARG A 19 2.80 21.77 14.50
CA ARG A 19 3.26 23.08 14.00
C ARG A 19 4.76 23.26 14.17
N ASP A 20 5.29 22.86 15.31
CA ASP A 20 6.73 23.03 15.60
C ASP A 20 7.57 22.08 14.73
N LEU A 21 7.11 20.86 14.50
CA LEU A 21 7.71 19.95 13.54
C LEU A 21 7.71 20.51 12.11
N THR A 22 6.61 21.12 11.69
CA THR A 22 6.46 21.64 10.32
C THR A 22 7.17 22.98 10.09
N LYS A 23 7.47 23.73 11.12
CA LYS A 23 8.31 24.96 11.03
C LYS A 23 9.77 24.64 10.75
N ASN A 24 10.26 23.52 11.28
CA ASN A 24 11.68 23.14 11.21
C ASN A 24 12.01 22.23 10.03
N ILE A 25 11.00 21.70 9.33
CA ILE A 25 11.17 20.78 8.21
C ILE A 25 10.74 21.50 6.92
N ASN A 26 11.62 21.50 5.92
CA ASN A 26 11.24 21.91 4.57
C ASN A 26 10.05 21.06 4.11
N ARG A 27 8.92 21.72 3.86
CA ARG A 27 7.61 21.11 3.54
C ARG A 27 7.69 20.08 2.42
N GLU A 28 8.46 20.36 1.37
CA GLU A 28 8.65 19.44 0.26
C GLU A 28 9.51 18.23 0.64
N GLU A 29 10.53 18.42 1.43
CA GLU A 29 11.39 17.35 1.91
C GLU A 29 10.63 16.38 2.82
N PHE A 30 9.79 16.87 3.71
CA PHE A 30 8.94 16.06 4.57
C PHE A 30 7.96 15.19 3.76
N LEU A 31 7.26 15.81 2.79
CA LEU A 31 6.33 15.11 1.91
C LEU A 31 7.05 14.10 1.00
N THR A 32 8.26 14.41 0.55
CA THR A 32 9.09 13.51 -0.25
C THR A 32 9.55 12.30 0.55
N LYS A 33 9.98 12.47 1.80
CA LYS A 33 10.34 11.36 2.70
C LYS A 33 9.17 10.43 3.02
N LEU A 34 7.98 10.98 3.21
CA LEU A 34 6.75 10.19 3.36
C LEU A 34 6.46 9.35 2.12
N LEU A 35 6.64 9.92 0.91
CA LEU A 35 6.49 9.21 -0.37
C LEU A 35 7.50 8.11 -0.56
N GLU A 36 8.78 8.40 -0.29
CA GLU A 36 9.87 7.43 -0.47
C GLU A 36 9.70 6.22 0.45
N ARG A 37 9.23 6.46 1.69
CA ARG A 37 8.94 5.37 2.64
C ARG A 37 7.80 4.49 2.14
N LYS A 38 6.72 5.08 1.65
CA LYS A 38 5.60 4.34 1.04
C LYS A 38 6.01 3.59 -0.22
N LYS A 39 6.85 4.18 -1.06
CA LYS A 39 7.40 3.51 -2.26
C LYS A 39 8.36 2.37 -1.94
N LYS A 40 9.10 2.44 -0.83
CA LYS A 40 9.96 1.33 -0.37
C LYS A 40 9.15 0.16 0.20
N GLU A 41 7.98 0.43 0.76
CA GLU A 41 7.04 -0.60 1.22
C GLU A 41 6.33 -1.27 0.04
N SER A 42 6.04 -0.56 -1.07
CA SER A 42 5.61 -1.15 -2.32
C SER A 42 6.84 -1.60 -3.09
N SER A 43 7.10 -2.91 -3.08
CA SER A 43 8.23 -3.50 -3.78
C SER A 43 8.25 -3.04 -5.25
N ASN A 44 9.43 -2.64 -5.76
CA ASN A 44 9.76 -2.30 -7.15
C ASN A 44 9.55 -3.47 -8.13
N ILE A 45 8.38 -4.11 -8.08
CA ILE A 45 7.99 -5.15 -9.01
C ILE A 45 7.36 -4.42 -10.19
N ASP A 46 7.96 -4.57 -11.34
CA ASP A 46 7.32 -4.20 -12.61
C ASP A 46 6.13 -5.14 -12.85
N ILE A 47 5.03 -4.86 -12.15
CA ILE A 47 3.80 -5.65 -12.14
C ILE A 47 3.23 -5.75 -13.56
N GLU A 48 3.31 -4.67 -14.36
CA GLU A 48 2.81 -4.65 -15.72
C GLU A 48 3.58 -5.60 -16.63
N SER A 49 4.91 -5.58 -16.55
CA SER A 49 5.75 -6.50 -17.33
C SER A 49 5.49 -7.97 -16.94
N LYS A 50 5.28 -8.25 -15.64
CA LYS A 50 4.94 -9.59 -15.19
C LYS A 50 3.57 -10.05 -15.72
N ILE A 51 2.54 -9.21 -15.62
CA ILE A 51 1.21 -9.49 -16.15
C ILE A 51 1.30 -9.76 -17.64
N SER A 52 2.00 -8.91 -18.42
CA SER A 52 2.16 -9.08 -19.86
C SER A 52 2.82 -10.40 -20.23
N LYS A 53 3.88 -10.81 -19.52
CA LYS A 53 4.55 -12.11 -19.72
C LYS A 53 3.62 -13.29 -19.40
N LEU A 54 2.83 -13.20 -18.34
CA LEU A 54 1.88 -14.23 -17.96
C LEU A 54 0.73 -14.34 -18.97
N GLU A 55 0.22 -13.23 -19.48
CA GLU A 55 -0.80 -13.21 -20.53
C GLU A 55 -0.28 -13.83 -21.82
N ALA A 56 0.93 -13.48 -22.24
CA ALA A 56 1.57 -14.12 -23.40
C ALA A 56 1.78 -15.62 -23.20
N ARG A 57 2.14 -16.08 -22.00
CA ARG A 57 2.27 -17.50 -21.69
C ARG A 57 0.92 -18.21 -21.70
N LYS A 58 -0.13 -17.60 -21.17
CA LYS A 58 -1.51 -18.12 -21.20
C LYS A 58 -1.98 -18.34 -22.63
N ASP A 59 -1.74 -17.35 -23.53
CA ASP A 59 -2.12 -17.46 -24.94
C ASP A 59 -1.32 -18.56 -25.65
N LYS A 60 -0.02 -18.69 -25.35
CA LYS A 60 0.80 -19.78 -25.88
C LYS A 60 0.28 -21.15 -25.44
N LEU A 61 -0.12 -21.32 -24.18
CA LEU A 61 -0.71 -22.58 -23.68
C LEU A 61 -2.02 -22.91 -24.41
N TYR A 62 -2.85 -21.89 -24.67
CA TYR A 62 -4.05 -22.07 -25.46
C TYR A 62 -3.75 -22.61 -26.88
N GLN A 63 -2.76 -22.03 -27.56
CA GLN A 63 -2.33 -22.50 -28.89
C GLN A 63 -1.74 -23.91 -28.83
N LEU A 64 -0.96 -24.23 -27.80
CA LEU A 64 -0.42 -25.58 -27.59
C LEU A 64 -1.54 -26.61 -27.34
N THR A 65 -2.52 -26.26 -26.53
CA THR A 65 -3.69 -27.12 -26.27
C THR A 65 -4.44 -27.39 -27.57
N LYS A 66 -4.67 -26.37 -28.40
CA LYS A 66 -5.31 -26.52 -29.72
C LYS A 66 -4.52 -27.46 -30.62
N LYS A 67 -3.18 -27.28 -30.68
CA LYS A 67 -2.31 -28.16 -31.48
C LYS A 67 -2.36 -29.60 -31.02
N VAL A 68 -2.35 -29.87 -29.71
CA VAL A 68 -2.46 -31.20 -29.15
C VAL A 68 -3.80 -31.85 -29.54
N TYR A 69 -4.90 -31.10 -29.58
CA TYR A 69 -6.18 -31.60 -30.07
C TYR A 69 -6.12 -31.96 -31.56
N ASP A 70 -5.52 -31.08 -32.39
CA ASP A 70 -5.40 -31.36 -33.82
C ASP A 70 -4.50 -32.59 -34.09
N ASP A 71 -3.39 -32.73 -33.39
CA ASP A 71 -2.46 -33.85 -33.50
C ASP A 71 -3.12 -35.17 -33.03
N ALA A 72 -3.97 -35.15 -32.01
CA ALA A 72 -4.75 -36.31 -31.55
C ALA A 72 -5.81 -36.70 -32.56
N LEU A 73 -6.53 -35.76 -33.17
CA LEU A 73 -7.52 -36.02 -34.22
C LEU A 73 -6.87 -36.61 -35.48
N ASN A 74 -5.62 -36.25 -35.76
CA ASN A 74 -4.86 -36.80 -36.90
C ASN A 74 -4.07 -38.07 -36.55
N GLU A 75 -4.33 -38.69 -35.38
CA GLU A 75 -3.65 -39.88 -34.88
C GLU A 75 -2.11 -39.77 -34.79
N ILE A 76 -1.59 -38.53 -34.74
CA ILE A 76 -0.15 -38.25 -34.58
C ILE A 76 0.31 -38.59 -33.15
N ILE A 77 -0.56 -38.34 -32.16
CA ILE A 77 -0.36 -38.69 -30.76
C ILE A 77 -1.53 -39.54 -30.25
N ASP A 78 -1.24 -40.46 -29.33
CA ASP A 78 -2.27 -41.31 -28.72
C ASP A 78 -3.16 -40.53 -27.74
N SER A 79 -4.34 -41.08 -27.47
CA SER A 79 -5.36 -40.45 -26.61
C SER A 79 -4.91 -40.29 -25.17
N GLU A 80 -4.07 -41.18 -24.63
CA GLU A 80 -3.58 -41.08 -23.26
C GLU A 80 -2.58 -39.93 -23.13
N THR A 81 -1.62 -39.85 -24.03
CA THR A 81 -0.61 -38.78 -24.09
C THR A 81 -1.27 -37.43 -24.30
N SER A 82 -2.20 -37.29 -25.24
CA SER A 82 -2.90 -36.04 -25.51
C SER A 82 -3.71 -35.57 -24.30
N SER A 83 -4.42 -36.47 -23.63
CA SER A 83 -5.21 -36.16 -22.42
C SER A 83 -4.32 -35.66 -21.27
N LYS A 84 -3.14 -36.27 -21.08
CA LYS A 84 -2.18 -35.88 -20.08
C LYS A 84 -1.62 -34.47 -20.37
N MET A 85 -1.20 -34.23 -21.60
CA MET A 85 -0.67 -32.91 -22.01
C MET A 85 -1.71 -31.79 -21.85
N ILE A 86 -2.94 -32.04 -22.27
CA ILE A 86 -4.05 -31.10 -22.14
C ILE A 86 -4.29 -30.75 -20.66
N LYS A 87 -4.31 -31.77 -19.79
CA LYS A 87 -4.49 -31.57 -18.37
C LYS A 87 -3.37 -30.72 -17.75
N GLU A 88 -2.12 -30.99 -18.10
CA GLU A 88 -0.97 -30.22 -17.64
C GLU A 88 -1.07 -28.75 -18.09
N TYR A 89 -1.41 -28.48 -19.35
CA TYR A 89 -1.60 -27.11 -19.84
C TYR A 89 -2.76 -26.39 -19.17
N GLN A 90 -3.87 -27.09 -18.91
CA GLN A 90 -5.01 -26.51 -18.20
C GLN A 90 -4.67 -26.18 -16.74
N GLU A 91 -3.89 -27.02 -16.07
CA GLU A 91 -3.44 -26.75 -14.70
C GLU A 91 -2.48 -25.55 -14.64
N GLU A 92 -1.57 -25.45 -15.61
CA GLU A 92 -0.69 -24.28 -15.74
C GLU A 92 -1.50 -23.02 -16.03
N GLN A 93 -2.47 -23.05 -16.93
CA GLN A 93 -3.36 -21.93 -17.21
C GLN A 93 -4.10 -21.43 -15.97
N LYS A 94 -4.63 -22.34 -15.15
CA LYS A 94 -5.32 -21.98 -13.90
C LYS A 94 -4.39 -21.24 -12.94
N LYS A 95 -3.14 -21.72 -12.79
CA LYS A 95 -2.13 -21.04 -11.95
C LYS A 95 -1.81 -19.64 -12.47
N ILE A 96 -1.62 -19.50 -13.79
CA ILE A 96 -1.35 -18.21 -14.43
C ILE A 96 -2.51 -17.23 -14.23
N VAL A 97 -3.75 -17.66 -14.38
CA VAL A 97 -4.93 -16.82 -14.18
C VAL A 97 -4.99 -16.31 -12.73
N SER A 98 -4.77 -17.19 -11.76
CA SER A 98 -4.74 -16.81 -10.33
C SER A 98 -3.60 -15.83 -10.02
N GLU A 99 -2.43 -16.01 -10.63
CA GLU A 99 -1.28 -15.11 -10.45
C GLU A 99 -1.54 -13.73 -11.07
N ILE A 100 -2.13 -13.67 -12.27
CA ILE A 100 -2.53 -12.41 -12.90
C ILE A 100 -3.54 -11.66 -12.03
N GLU A 101 -4.52 -12.35 -11.46
CA GLU A 101 -5.52 -11.75 -10.57
C GLU A 101 -4.87 -11.16 -9.32
N THR A 102 -3.96 -11.89 -8.69
CA THR A 102 -3.19 -11.42 -7.54
C THR A 102 -2.38 -10.17 -7.88
N LEU A 103 -1.68 -10.16 -9.03
CA LEU A 103 -0.90 -9.00 -9.48
C LEU A 103 -1.79 -7.79 -9.82
N LYS A 104 -2.97 -8.01 -10.40
CA LYS A 104 -3.95 -6.93 -10.67
C LYS A 104 -4.47 -6.31 -9.38
N ASN A 105 -4.75 -7.12 -8.36
CA ASN A 105 -5.17 -6.64 -7.05
C ASN A 105 -4.06 -5.81 -6.38
N LEU A 106 -2.81 -6.28 -6.41
CA LEU A 106 -1.67 -5.53 -5.90
C LEU A 106 -1.50 -4.17 -6.61
N LYS A 107 -1.65 -4.13 -7.93
CA LYS A 107 -1.60 -2.88 -8.70
C LYS A 107 -2.70 -1.92 -8.26
N GLN A 108 -3.92 -2.40 -8.08
CA GLN A 108 -5.04 -1.58 -7.62
C GLN A 108 -4.82 -1.02 -6.21
N GLU A 109 -4.22 -1.82 -5.31
CA GLU A 109 -3.84 -1.36 -3.97
C GLU A 109 -2.76 -0.27 -4.03
N GLU A 110 -1.76 -0.39 -4.92
CA GLU A 110 -0.74 0.62 -5.14
C GLU A 110 -1.34 1.93 -5.68
N GLU A 111 -2.21 1.86 -6.67
CA GLU A 111 -2.90 3.02 -7.24
C GLU A 111 -3.76 3.74 -6.19
N SER A 112 -4.52 2.98 -5.40
CA SER A 112 -5.30 3.51 -4.27
C SER A 112 -4.39 4.16 -3.21
N THR A 113 -3.23 3.61 -2.95
CA THR A 113 -2.25 4.18 -2.02
C THR A 113 -1.71 5.52 -2.52
N ILE A 114 -1.42 5.64 -3.82
CA ILE A 114 -0.96 6.89 -4.45
C ILE A 114 -2.06 7.97 -4.38
N GLU A 115 -3.31 7.60 -4.62
CA GLU A 115 -4.44 8.53 -4.57
C GLU A 115 -4.71 9.01 -3.14
N ASN A 116 -4.70 8.11 -2.18
CA ASN A 116 -4.77 8.44 -0.75
C ASN A 116 -3.62 9.35 -0.30
N TYR A 117 -2.44 9.17 -0.88
CA TYR A 117 -1.30 10.04 -0.61
C TYR A 117 -1.49 11.46 -1.15
N LYS A 118 -2.03 11.61 -2.37
CA LYS A 118 -2.36 12.95 -2.92
C LYS A 118 -3.35 13.66 -2.02
N LEU A 119 -4.40 12.98 -1.59
CA LEU A 119 -5.38 13.51 -0.66
C LEU A 119 -4.73 13.90 0.68
N LEU A 120 -3.84 13.08 1.22
CA LEU A 120 -3.09 13.41 2.43
C LEU A 120 -2.26 14.68 2.24
N LYS A 121 -1.55 14.80 1.11
CA LYS A 121 -0.77 16.00 0.78
C LYS A 121 -1.63 17.26 0.80
N GLU A 122 -2.81 17.20 0.20
CA GLU A 122 -3.75 18.31 0.19
C GLU A 122 -4.19 18.68 1.62
N LYS A 123 -4.57 17.68 2.43
CA LYS A 123 -5.01 17.90 3.81
C LYS A 123 -3.92 18.40 4.74
N VAL A 124 -2.67 17.97 4.55
CA VAL A 124 -1.51 18.53 5.27
C VAL A 124 -1.28 19.99 4.87
N ASN A 125 -1.44 20.30 3.59
CA ASN A 125 -1.32 21.69 3.11
C ASN A 125 -2.42 22.59 3.70
N GLU A 126 -3.67 22.15 3.69
CA GLU A 126 -4.79 22.83 4.33
C GLU A 126 -4.50 23.10 5.82
N PHE A 127 -4.02 22.09 6.55
CA PHE A 127 -3.66 22.25 7.96
C PHE A 127 -2.58 23.29 8.19
N LEU A 128 -1.54 23.32 7.35
CA LEU A 128 -0.46 24.29 7.46
C LEU A 128 -0.93 25.72 7.17
N GLU A 129 -1.90 25.90 6.27
CA GLU A 129 -2.49 27.21 5.94
C GLU A 129 -3.50 27.67 6.99
N PHE A 130 -4.45 26.83 7.36
CA PHE A 130 -5.59 27.18 8.22
C PHE A 130 -5.42 26.78 9.68
N LYS A 131 -4.37 26.02 10.01
CA LYS A 131 -4.01 25.60 11.37
C LYS A 131 -5.10 24.74 12.06
N GLU A 132 -5.97 24.08 11.30
CA GLU A 132 -6.98 23.18 11.84
C GLU A 132 -6.55 21.73 11.73
N LEU A 133 -6.60 21.02 12.86
CA LEU A 133 -6.31 19.60 12.94
C LEU A 133 -7.57 18.80 12.60
N ASN A 134 -7.49 17.95 11.57
CA ASN A 134 -8.56 17.03 11.22
C ASN A 134 -8.18 15.56 11.50
N SER A 135 -9.17 14.68 11.52
CA SER A 135 -8.96 13.25 11.82
C SER A 135 -8.06 12.55 10.81
N LEU A 136 -8.11 12.92 9.53
CA LEU A 136 -7.28 12.33 8.49
C LEU A 136 -5.80 12.61 8.74
N ILE A 137 -5.43 13.85 9.10
CA ILE A 137 -4.06 14.25 9.43
C ILE A 137 -3.59 13.48 10.65
N VAL A 138 -4.40 13.42 11.72
CA VAL A 138 -4.06 12.66 12.93
C VAL A 138 -3.78 11.20 12.61
N HIS A 139 -4.69 10.53 11.91
CA HIS A 139 -4.54 9.11 11.56
C HIS A 139 -3.37 8.84 10.60
N SER A 140 -3.02 9.80 9.76
CA SER A 140 -1.94 9.61 8.79
C SER A 140 -0.55 9.85 9.37
N LEU A 141 -0.43 10.79 10.31
CA LEU A 141 0.86 11.22 10.85
C LEU A 141 1.19 10.60 12.21
N ILE A 142 0.17 10.28 13.02
CA ILE A 142 0.34 9.82 14.39
C ILE A 142 0.10 8.32 14.48
N SER A 143 1.07 7.62 15.07
CA SER A 143 0.96 6.19 15.36
C SER A 143 0.16 5.94 16.63
N ARG A 144 0.55 6.63 17.71
CA ARG A 144 -0.13 6.56 19.02
C ARG A 144 0.17 7.79 19.85
N ILE A 145 -0.69 8.05 20.83
CA ILE A 145 -0.52 9.08 21.86
C ILE A 145 -0.60 8.39 23.23
N GLU A 146 0.44 8.54 24.04
CA GLU A 146 0.48 8.06 25.41
C GLU A 146 0.24 9.22 26.38
N VAL A 147 -0.68 9.04 27.31
CA VAL A 147 -1.02 10.03 28.33
C VAL A 147 -0.67 9.47 29.71
N GLY A 148 0.29 10.09 30.41
CA GLY A 148 0.66 9.73 31.75
C GLY A 148 -0.47 10.06 32.75
N TYR A 149 -0.88 9.07 33.54
CA TYR A 149 -2.03 9.20 34.46
C TYR A 149 -1.65 9.80 35.83
N ARG A 150 -0.38 9.70 36.23
CA ARG A 150 0.06 9.99 37.61
C ARG A 150 0.90 11.26 37.77
N ASP A 151 1.32 11.86 36.66
CA ASP A 151 2.17 13.04 36.71
C ASP A 151 1.35 14.33 36.69
N ASN A 152 1.78 15.31 37.45
CA ASN A 152 1.20 16.65 37.45
C ASN A 152 2.31 17.66 37.13
N PRO A 153 2.43 18.25 35.90
CA PRO A 153 1.48 18.13 34.78
C PRO A 153 1.52 16.76 34.08
N ARG A 154 0.40 16.35 33.50
CA ARG A 154 0.30 15.08 32.78
C ARG A 154 1.26 15.07 31.59
N THR A 155 2.09 14.05 31.51
CA THR A 155 3.01 13.86 30.38
C THR A 155 2.23 13.32 29.18
N ILE A 156 2.39 13.96 28.03
CA ILE A 156 1.82 13.48 26.76
C ILE A 156 3.00 13.15 25.85
N LYS A 157 3.08 11.91 25.38
CA LYS A 157 4.05 11.46 24.38
C LYS A 157 3.33 11.15 23.08
N ILE A 158 3.80 11.74 21.98
CA ILE A 158 3.24 11.54 20.65
C ILE A 158 4.25 10.75 19.82
N TYR A 159 3.78 9.63 19.27
CA TYR A 159 4.58 8.77 18.38
C TYR A 159 4.12 8.97 16.94
N TYR A 160 5.04 9.35 16.09
CA TYR A 160 4.76 9.65 14.68
C TYR A 160 5.08 8.44 13.81
N LYS A 161 4.27 8.21 12.75
CA LYS A 161 4.47 7.10 11.79
C LYS A 161 5.71 7.25 10.90
N PHE A 162 6.29 8.44 10.84
CA PHE A 162 7.39 8.81 9.95
C PHE A 162 8.72 9.08 10.67
N ILE A 163 8.71 9.03 12.00
CA ILE A 163 9.93 9.16 12.81
C ILE A 163 10.24 7.78 13.36
N ASP A 164 11.41 7.23 13.06
CA ASP A 164 11.89 6.02 13.71
C ASP A 164 12.13 6.31 15.19
N ASP A 165 11.75 5.38 16.07
CA ASP A 165 11.90 5.47 17.54
C ASP A 165 13.36 5.72 18.02
N SER A 166 14.32 5.73 17.08
CA SER A 166 15.74 5.98 17.33
C SER A 166 16.10 7.47 17.52
N ILE A 167 15.16 8.42 17.35
CA ILE A 167 15.39 9.88 17.46
C ILE A 167 14.66 10.50 18.67
N SER A 168 14.06 9.69 19.51
CA SER A 168 13.46 10.15 20.77
C SER A 168 14.51 10.09 21.89
N ASN A 169 15.29 11.13 22.01
CA ASN A 169 16.04 11.48 23.23
C ASN A 169 15.49 12.77 23.81
#